data_fbe135e3d9d5301ae9a3a65837e1e954
#
_entry.id   fbe135e3d9d5301ae9a3a65837e1e954
#
_cell.length_a   1.000
_cell.length_b   1.000
_cell.length_c   1.000
_cell.angle_alpha   90.00
_cell.angle_beta   90.00
_cell.angle_gamma   90.00
#
_symmetry.space_group_name_H-M   'P 1'
#
loop_
_entity.id
_entity.type
_entity.pdbx_description
1 polymer ?
#
loop_
_entity_poly.entity_id
_entity_poly.type
_entity_poly.pdbx_seq_one_letter_code
_entity_poly.pdbx_strand_id
1 'polypeptide(L)'
;MKYILMMNCPKTGYESFGAMPKEDIRANIAFQKSFAKALRESGELVSAEGLDSPHQAKIVRAGKDGAPITDGVFPEAKEYLAGYWIVDVESTERAYEIAARASAAPGPGGAPMNIPIEVRQVMSGPPEEFL
;
A
#
# COMPACT_ATOMS: atom_id res chain seq x y z
N MET A 1 -7.17 15.82 7.99
CA MET A 1 -7.24 15.45 6.56
C MET A 1 -6.74 14.02 6.41
N LYS A 2 -7.55 13.16 5.83
CA LYS A 2 -7.16 11.75 5.65
C LYS A 2 -6.62 11.50 4.25
N TYR A 3 -5.53 10.76 4.17
CA TYR A 3 -4.91 10.34 2.91
C TYR A 3 -4.66 8.85 2.94
N ILE A 4 -4.84 8.21 1.80
CA ILE A 4 -4.38 6.85 1.58
C ILE A 4 -3.05 6.90 0.82
N LEU A 5 -2.07 6.17 1.34
CA LEU A 5 -0.74 6.04 0.76
C LEU A 5 -0.65 4.62 0.22
N MET A 6 -0.64 4.47 -1.10
CA MET A 6 -0.73 3.17 -1.76
C MET A 6 0.62 2.77 -2.34
N MET A 7 1.08 1.60 -1.94
CA MET A 7 2.30 1.01 -2.48
C MET A 7 1.91 0.10 -3.65
N ASN A 8 2.11 0.59 -4.87
CA ASN A 8 1.89 -0.18 -6.08
C ASN A 8 3.23 -0.74 -6.54
N CYS A 9 3.29 -2.04 -6.73
CA CYS A 9 4.51 -2.75 -7.11
C CYS A 9 4.39 -3.37 -8.49
N PRO A 10 5.52 -3.55 -9.21
CA PRO A 10 5.52 -4.31 -10.44
C PRO A 10 5.00 -5.73 -10.20
N LYS A 11 4.44 -6.35 -11.23
CA LYS A 11 3.85 -7.69 -11.17
C LYS A 11 4.78 -8.74 -10.56
N THR A 12 6.10 -8.59 -10.74
CA THR A 12 7.11 -9.50 -10.20
C THR A 12 7.61 -9.09 -8.80
N GLY A 13 7.07 -8.02 -8.23
CA GLY A 13 7.57 -7.45 -6.98
C GLY A 13 7.46 -8.39 -5.78
N TYR A 14 6.39 -9.20 -5.72
CA TYR A 14 6.21 -10.15 -4.63
C TYR A 14 7.33 -11.19 -4.60
N GLU A 15 7.61 -11.79 -5.76
CA GLU A 15 8.70 -12.78 -5.89
C GLU A 15 10.07 -12.15 -5.67
N SER A 16 10.29 -10.95 -6.19
CA SER A 16 11.55 -10.22 -6.01
C SER A 16 11.82 -9.93 -4.54
N PHE A 17 10.80 -9.54 -3.80
CA PHE A 17 10.93 -9.32 -2.35
C PHE A 17 11.28 -10.62 -1.63
N GLY A 18 10.57 -11.71 -1.94
CA GLY A 18 10.82 -13.01 -1.33
C GLY A 18 12.18 -13.61 -1.70
N ALA A 19 12.78 -13.16 -2.80
CA ALA A 19 14.10 -13.63 -3.24
C ALA A 19 15.26 -12.85 -2.62
N MET A 20 14.99 -11.78 -1.87
CA MET A 20 16.03 -11.03 -1.16
C MET A 20 16.69 -11.91 -0.07
N PRO A 21 17.95 -11.62 0.30
CA PRO A 21 18.55 -12.26 1.46
C PRO A 21 17.66 -12.10 2.70
N LYS A 22 17.60 -13.14 3.53
CA LYS A 22 16.73 -13.12 4.72
C LYS A 22 17.01 -11.95 5.65
N GLU A 23 18.27 -11.56 5.80
CA GLU A 23 18.64 -10.41 6.61
C GLU A 23 18.06 -9.10 6.09
N ASP A 24 17.97 -8.93 4.76
CA ASP A 24 17.38 -7.75 4.14
C ASP A 24 15.86 -7.74 4.31
N ILE A 25 15.21 -8.90 4.20
CA ILE A 25 13.78 -9.04 4.46
C ILE A 25 13.49 -8.68 5.93
N ARG A 26 14.30 -9.17 6.86
CA ARG A 26 14.13 -8.85 8.29
C ARG A 26 14.30 -7.35 8.56
N ALA A 27 15.28 -6.72 7.91
CA ALA A 27 15.50 -5.28 8.04
C ALA A 27 14.30 -4.49 7.52
N ASN A 28 13.72 -4.91 6.40
CA ASN A 28 12.52 -4.28 5.85
C ASN A 28 11.33 -4.44 6.82
N ILE A 29 11.12 -5.64 7.34
CA ILE A 29 10.03 -5.89 8.30
C ILE A 29 10.22 -5.06 9.57
N ALA A 30 11.45 -4.97 10.08
CA ALA A 30 11.75 -4.14 11.25
C ALA A 30 11.45 -2.66 10.98
N PHE A 31 11.79 -2.18 9.80
CA PHE A 31 11.46 -0.82 9.36
C PHE A 31 9.95 -0.61 9.37
N GLN A 32 9.18 -1.53 8.77
CA GLN A 32 7.72 -1.40 8.69
C GLN A 32 7.10 -1.33 10.08
N LYS A 33 7.57 -2.14 11.01
CA LYS A 33 7.09 -2.12 12.40
C LYS A 33 7.41 -0.81 13.11
N SER A 34 8.64 -0.31 12.98
CA SER A 34 9.06 0.96 13.56
C SER A 34 8.29 2.13 12.96
N PHE A 35 8.09 2.11 11.66
CA PHE A 35 7.36 3.15 10.93
C PHE A 35 5.90 3.22 11.40
N ALA A 36 5.22 2.08 11.46
CA ALA A 36 3.85 2.01 11.96
C ALA A 36 3.76 2.47 13.42
N LYS A 37 4.73 2.07 14.25
CA LYS A 37 4.78 2.48 15.65
C LYS A 37 4.92 4.01 15.77
N ALA A 38 5.82 4.62 15.01
CA ALA A 38 6.02 6.06 15.03
C ALA A 38 4.75 6.82 14.61
N LEU A 39 4.05 6.32 13.60
CA LEU A 39 2.79 6.93 13.14
C LEU A 39 1.67 6.76 14.16
N ARG A 40 1.62 5.64 14.88
CA ARG A 40 0.66 5.45 15.98
C ARG A 40 0.95 6.40 17.13
N GLU A 41 2.21 6.54 17.50
CA GLU A 41 2.62 7.44 18.61
C GLU A 41 2.35 8.90 18.29
N SER A 42 2.48 9.31 17.02
CA SER A 42 2.15 10.68 16.60
C SER A 42 0.64 10.90 16.47
N GLY A 43 -0.17 9.84 16.56
CA GLY A 43 -1.62 9.90 16.38
C GLY A 43 -2.06 10.01 14.93
N GLU A 44 -1.15 9.86 13.98
CA GLU A 44 -1.46 10.04 12.56
C GLU A 44 -1.93 8.77 11.86
N LEU A 45 -1.63 7.58 12.40
CA LEU A 45 -2.02 6.32 11.75
C LEU A 45 -3.48 5.99 12.00
N VAL A 46 -4.27 5.87 10.91
CA VAL A 46 -5.65 5.36 10.98
C VAL A 46 -5.65 3.85 10.78
N SER A 47 -5.02 3.36 9.72
CA SER A 47 -4.86 1.93 9.46
C SER A 47 -3.73 1.68 8.48
N ALA A 48 -3.19 0.47 8.49
CA ALA A 48 -2.18 0.04 7.53
C ALA A 48 -2.29 -1.46 7.34
N GLU A 49 -2.21 -1.92 6.08
CA GLU A 49 -2.28 -3.34 5.77
C GLU A 49 -1.34 -3.69 4.63
N GLY A 50 -0.60 -4.79 4.79
CA GLY A 50 0.07 -5.45 3.69
C GLY A 50 -0.88 -6.45 3.05
N LEU A 51 -0.80 -6.61 1.74
CA LEU A 51 -1.65 -7.54 1.00
C LEU A 51 -0.85 -8.75 0.55
N ASP A 52 -1.52 -9.90 0.53
CA ASP A 52 -0.91 -11.16 0.13
C ASP A 52 -0.62 -11.19 -1.37
N SER A 53 -0.02 -12.28 -1.83
CA SER A 53 0.38 -12.45 -3.23
C SER A 53 -0.74 -12.11 -4.20
N PRO A 54 -0.46 -11.34 -5.26
CA PRO A 54 -1.46 -11.03 -6.29
C PRO A 54 -1.93 -12.27 -7.04
N HIS A 55 -1.21 -13.37 -6.98
CA HIS A 55 -1.62 -14.63 -7.63
C HIS A 55 -2.89 -15.21 -7.04
N GLN A 56 -3.23 -14.86 -5.80
CA GLN A 56 -4.44 -15.31 -5.13
C GLN A 56 -5.61 -14.36 -5.29
N ALA A 57 -5.38 -13.19 -5.90
CA ALA A 57 -6.42 -12.18 -6.07
C ALA A 57 -7.49 -12.64 -7.06
N LYS A 58 -8.73 -12.25 -6.80
CA LYS A 58 -9.88 -12.52 -7.68
C LYS A 58 -10.61 -11.21 -7.94
N ILE A 59 -11.08 -11.09 -9.18
CA ILE A 59 -12.02 -10.03 -9.53
C ILE A 59 -13.42 -10.64 -9.40
N VAL A 60 -14.29 -9.99 -8.66
CA VAL A 60 -15.64 -10.48 -8.39
C VAL A 60 -16.66 -9.51 -8.96
N ARG A 61 -17.61 -10.04 -9.74
CA ARG A 61 -18.75 -9.27 -10.26
C ARG A 61 -20.03 -9.89 -9.77
N ALA A 62 -21.09 -9.10 -9.74
CA ALA A 62 -22.41 -9.60 -9.43
C ALA A 62 -23.03 -10.30 -10.64
N GLY A 63 -23.49 -11.54 -10.44
CA GLY A 63 -24.32 -12.25 -11.42
C GLY A 63 -25.76 -11.72 -11.41
N LYS A 64 -26.60 -12.27 -12.30
CA LYS A 64 -27.99 -11.82 -12.47
C LYS A 64 -28.83 -11.91 -11.19
N ASP A 65 -28.57 -12.90 -10.37
CA ASP A 65 -29.29 -13.16 -9.12
C ASP A 65 -28.49 -12.71 -7.88
N GLY A 66 -27.43 -11.91 -8.09
CA GLY A 66 -26.56 -11.44 -7.02
C GLY A 66 -25.46 -12.43 -6.63
N ALA A 67 -25.41 -13.62 -7.24
CA ALA A 67 -24.34 -14.58 -6.96
C ALA A 67 -22.99 -14.06 -7.49
N PRO A 68 -21.87 -14.33 -6.80
CA PRO A 68 -20.56 -13.86 -7.25
C PRO A 68 -20.09 -14.59 -8.51
N ILE A 69 -19.60 -13.79 -9.47
CA ILE A 69 -18.87 -14.31 -10.63
C ILE A 69 -17.40 -13.90 -10.41
N THR A 70 -16.50 -14.89 -10.37
CA THR A 70 -15.10 -14.65 -10.03
C THR A 70 -14.19 -14.91 -11.21
N ASP A 71 -13.22 -14.01 -11.41
CA ASP A 71 -12.15 -14.16 -12.39
C ASP A 71 -10.80 -13.93 -11.70
N GLY A 72 -9.73 -14.42 -12.30
CA GLY A 72 -8.38 -14.10 -11.87
C GLY A 72 -8.02 -12.65 -12.19
N VAL A 73 -6.84 -12.21 -11.71
CA VAL A 73 -6.29 -10.91 -12.04
C VAL A 73 -6.03 -10.82 -13.55
N PHE A 74 -6.32 -9.65 -14.15
CA PHE A 74 -6.08 -9.44 -15.57
C PHE A 74 -4.60 -9.63 -15.91
N PRO A 75 -4.28 -10.50 -16.89
CA PRO A 75 -2.88 -10.77 -17.26
C PRO A 75 -2.10 -9.54 -17.72
N GLU A 76 -2.80 -8.55 -18.28
CA GLU A 76 -2.21 -7.30 -18.77
C GLU A 76 -1.90 -6.29 -17.67
N ALA A 77 -2.32 -6.53 -16.44
CA ALA A 77 -2.00 -5.65 -15.33
C ALA A 77 -0.49 -5.63 -15.10
N LYS A 78 0.12 -4.43 -15.12
CA LYS A 78 1.56 -4.26 -14.94
C LYS A 78 1.98 -4.11 -13.50
N GLU A 79 1.06 -3.64 -12.66
CA GLU A 79 1.28 -3.37 -11.26
C GLU A 79 0.16 -3.94 -10.42
N TYR A 80 0.44 -4.12 -9.13
CA TYR A 80 -0.56 -4.53 -8.15
C TYR A 80 -0.38 -3.73 -6.87
N LEU A 81 -1.46 -3.57 -6.11
CA LEU A 81 -1.41 -2.93 -4.80
C LEU A 81 -0.80 -3.92 -3.80
N ALA A 82 0.35 -3.60 -3.25
CA ALA A 82 1.06 -4.45 -2.30
C ALA A 82 0.67 -4.15 -0.85
N GLY A 83 0.23 -2.93 -0.57
CA GLY A 83 -0.17 -2.51 0.75
C GLY A 83 -0.51 -1.04 0.78
N TYR A 84 -1.00 -0.58 1.93
CA TYR A 84 -1.38 0.82 2.07
C TYR A 84 -1.31 1.27 3.52
N TRP A 85 -1.24 2.58 3.69
CA TRP A 85 -1.43 3.27 4.97
C TRP A 85 -2.54 4.30 4.78
N ILE A 86 -3.40 4.43 5.77
CA ILE A 86 -4.31 5.57 5.85
C ILE A 86 -3.85 6.41 7.02
N VAL A 87 -3.59 7.69 6.76
CA VAL A 87 -3.10 8.63 7.77
C VAL A 87 -4.05 9.81 7.89
N ASP A 88 -4.16 10.36 9.10
CA ASP A 88 -4.89 11.59 9.36
C ASP A 88 -3.86 12.64 9.76
N VAL A 89 -3.67 13.63 8.89
CA VAL A 89 -2.58 14.60 8.99
C VAL A 89 -3.12 16.03 8.89
N GLU A 90 -2.29 16.98 9.35
CA GLU A 90 -2.65 18.40 9.37
C GLU A 90 -2.53 19.08 7.99
N SER A 91 -1.75 18.49 7.06
CA SER A 91 -1.49 19.09 5.76
C SER A 91 -1.18 18.03 4.70
N THR A 92 -1.35 18.39 3.43
CA THR A 92 -0.96 17.57 2.30
C THR A 92 0.55 17.30 2.31
N GLU A 93 1.34 18.31 2.66
CA GLU A 93 2.80 18.21 2.72
C GLU A 93 3.23 17.17 3.74
N ARG A 94 2.51 17.08 4.87
CA ARG A 94 2.80 16.04 5.87
C ARG A 94 2.55 14.64 5.30
N ALA A 95 1.47 14.46 4.54
CA ALA A 95 1.22 13.19 3.87
C ALA A 95 2.36 12.81 2.92
N TYR A 96 2.90 13.77 2.18
CA TYR A 96 4.04 13.55 1.29
C TYR A 96 5.31 13.16 2.05
N GLU A 97 5.58 13.79 3.19
CA GLU A 97 6.72 13.43 4.03
C GLU A 97 6.63 11.97 4.50
N ILE A 98 5.44 11.56 4.94
CA ILE A 98 5.19 10.19 5.39
C ILE A 98 5.37 9.21 4.22
N ALA A 99 4.82 9.55 3.05
CA ALA A 99 4.96 8.72 1.84
C ALA A 99 6.43 8.57 1.43
N ALA A 100 7.21 9.64 1.51
CA ALA A 100 8.64 9.59 1.20
C ALA A 100 9.39 8.63 2.14
N ARG A 101 9.04 8.63 3.42
CA ARG A 101 9.62 7.69 4.40
C ARG A 101 9.24 6.25 4.06
N ALA A 102 7.98 6.00 3.71
CA ALA A 102 7.52 4.67 3.31
C ALA A 102 8.26 4.19 2.05
N SER A 103 8.46 5.07 1.08
CA SER A 103 9.18 4.79 -0.16
C SER A 103 10.64 4.41 0.10
N ALA A 104 11.24 4.95 1.13
CA ALA A 104 12.65 4.73 1.47
C ALA A 104 12.91 3.47 2.29
N ALA A 105 11.91 2.60 2.48
CA ALA A 105 12.09 1.34 3.19
C ALA A 105 13.29 0.57 2.63
N PRO A 106 14.10 -0.08 3.49
CA PRO A 106 15.33 -0.73 3.03
C PRO A 106 15.04 -1.96 2.18
N GLY A 107 15.79 -2.09 1.10
CA GLY A 107 15.79 -3.23 0.20
C GLY A 107 17.13 -3.95 0.22
N PRO A 108 17.58 -4.50 -0.92
CA PRO A 108 18.84 -5.23 -1.00
C PRO A 108 20.03 -4.40 -0.49
N GLY A 109 20.81 -4.98 0.42
CA GLY A 109 21.96 -4.32 1.01
C GLY A 109 21.61 -3.12 1.90
N GLY A 110 20.36 -2.96 2.31
CA GLY A 110 19.91 -1.85 3.13
C GLY A 110 19.64 -0.55 2.35
N ALA A 111 19.83 -0.56 1.04
CA ALA A 111 19.56 0.62 0.21
C ALA A 111 18.05 0.91 0.15
N PRO A 112 17.66 2.19 0.06
CA PRO A 112 16.24 2.53 -0.09
C PRO A 112 15.65 1.88 -1.34
N MET A 113 14.46 1.29 -1.21
CA MET A 113 13.78 0.65 -2.34
C MET A 113 13.25 1.65 -3.35
N ASN A 114 12.91 2.85 -2.90
CA ASN A 114 12.35 3.91 -3.73
C ASN A 114 11.10 3.47 -4.52
N ILE A 115 10.26 2.64 -3.88
CA ILE A 115 9.00 2.22 -4.48
C ILE A 115 8.08 3.44 -4.51
N PRO A 116 7.49 3.78 -5.67
CA PRO A 116 6.54 4.88 -5.75
C PRO A 116 5.33 4.66 -4.86
N ILE A 117 4.95 5.68 -4.12
CA ILE A 117 3.78 5.66 -3.26
C ILE A 117 2.77 6.66 -3.82
N GLU A 118 1.60 6.17 -4.22
CA GLU A 118 0.51 7.03 -4.67
C GLU A 118 -0.20 7.62 -3.45
N VAL A 119 -0.34 8.93 -3.42
CA VAL A 119 -0.98 9.65 -2.31
C VAL A 119 -2.31 10.22 -2.80
N ARG A 120 -3.41 9.79 -2.20
CA ARG A 120 -4.74 10.30 -2.55
C ARG A 120 -5.51 10.69 -1.30
N GLN A 121 -6.20 11.81 -1.37
CA GLN A 121 -7.05 12.22 -0.25
C GLN A 121 -8.28 11.33 -0.18
N VAL A 122 -8.63 10.92 1.03
CA VAL A 122 -9.86 10.17 1.28
C VAL A 122 -11.00 11.18 1.41
N MET A 123 -12.11 10.91 0.72
CA MET A 123 -13.28 11.77 0.83
C MET A 123 -13.83 11.77 2.25
N SER A 124 -14.24 12.93 2.74
CA SER A 124 -14.88 13.08 4.04
C SER A 124 -16.37 12.68 4.03
N GLY A 125 -16.93 12.54 2.82
CA GLY A 125 -18.33 12.16 2.63
C GLY A 125 -18.61 11.95 1.15
N PRO A 126 -19.88 11.73 0.74
CA PRO A 126 -20.24 11.59 -0.65
C PRO A 126 -19.84 12.83 -1.46
N PRO A 127 -19.53 12.70 -2.77
CA PRO A 127 -19.13 13.83 -3.61
C PRO A 127 -20.36 14.67 -3.98
N GLU A 128 -20.74 15.57 -3.08
CA GLU A 128 -21.94 16.43 -3.26
C GLU A 128 -21.88 17.31 -4.50
N GLU A 129 -20.67 17.60 -5.01
CA GLU A 129 -20.50 18.38 -6.24
C GLU A 129 -21.11 17.70 -7.47
N PHE A 130 -21.44 16.42 -7.39
CA PHE A 130 -22.11 15.68 -8.48
C PHE A 130 -23.64 15.69 -8.33
N LEU A 131 -24.13 16.26 -7.28
CA LEU A 131 -25.58 16.35 -7.00
C LEU A 131 -26.10 17.74 -7.39
#